data_5670ef906cae9e855d2ccad9435276be
#
_entry.id   5670ef906cae9e855d2ccad9435276be
#
_cell.length_a   1.000
_cell.length_b   1.000
_cell.length_c   1.000
_cell.angle_alpha   90.00
_cell.angle_beta   90.00
_cell.angle_gamma   90.00
#
_symmetry.space_group_name_H-M   'P 1'
#
loop_
_entity.id
_entity.type
_entity.pdbx_description
1 polymer ?
#
loop_
_entity_poly.entity_id
_entity_poly.type
_entity_poly.pdbx_seq_one_letter_code
_entity_poly.pdbx_strand_id
1 'polypeptide(L)'
;QSAKCRMARLWSCHEDLKGGKSLNLTKEQQEIYDGKQGATLAKVMQTLVRYGELFGADGMVPVTSKYNHLVTSFGLKALAPVYELMNQLIESGNVSKQKFSADPRPLDPNVPSSFLQDFVFKNFMYSKQDDYEKQLTQLGIMEKDAYTCTCYMDEVGNTPAMGEVLSWSESSAVVYANSVLGARCNRNSGIIDLMGSVVGYVPRFGLLTDEGRKATWIVKIETTKKPEAQLLGSAIGMKVMADVPCIVGLDKWLGGELDD
;
A
#
# COMPACT_ATOMS: atom_id res chain seq x y z
N GLN A 1 -14.84 -0.50 25.83
CA GLN A 1 -13.60 -1.29 26.11
C GLN A 1 -12.47 -0.70 25.28
N SER A 2 -11.44 -0.18 25.95
CA SER A 2 -10.47 0.73 25.39
C SER A 2 -9.49 0.10 24.39
N ALA A 3 -8.95 0.92 23.48
CA ALA A 3 -7.88 0.56 22.54
C ALA A 3 -6.67 -0.13 23.19
N LYS A 4 -6.40 0.09 24.47
CA LYS A 4 -5.39 -0.62 25.26
C LYS A 4 -5.63 -2.14 25.37
N CYS A 5 -6.88 -2.61 25.33
CA CYS A 5 -7.19 -4.03 25.41
C CYS A 5 -6.93 -4.78 24.10
N ARG A 6 -6.96 -4.09 22.94
CA ARG A 6 -6.61 -4.68 21.64
C ARG A 6 -5.09 -4.80 21.43
N MET A 7 -4.32 -3.82 21.88
CA MET A 7 -2.85 -3.90 21.80
C MET A 7 -2.27 -5.03 22.69
N ALA A 8 -2.82 -5.24 23.86
CA ALA A 8 -2.37 -6.34 24.74
C ALA A 8 -2.57 -7.73 24.13
N ARG A 9 -3.59 -7.92 23.28
CA ARG A 9 -3.79 -9.17 22.54
C ARG A 9 -2.78 -9.39 21.41
N LEU A 10 -2.24 -8.34 20.83
CA LEU A 10 -1.18 -8.46 19.80
C LEU A 10 0.15 -8.93 20.38
N TRP A 11 0.42 -8.67 21.67
CA TRP A 11 1.65 -9.09 22.33
C TRP A 11 1.58 -10.47 22.99
N SER A 12 0.37 -10.96 23.32
CA SER A 12 0.20 -12.34 23.82
C SER A 12 0.18 -13.42 22.74
N CYS A 13 0.15 -13.02 21.45
CA CYS A 13 0.16 -13.94 20.31
C CYS A 13 1.52 -14.61 20.02
N HIS A 14 2.54 -14.44 20.84
CA HIS A 14 3.84 -15.08 20.58
C HIS A 14 3.85 -16.59 20.83
N GLU A 15 2.88 -17.13 21.58
CA GLU A 15 2.75 -18.55 21.83
C GLU A 15 1.75 -19.27 20.88
N ASP A 16 0.77 -18.55 20.35
CA ASP A 16 -0.23 -19.11 19.42
C ASP A 16 0.25 -19.22 17.96
N LEU A 17 1.38 -18.61 17.61
CA LEU A 17 1.95 -18.65 16.24
C LEU A 17 2.51 -20.04 15.82
N LYS A 18 2.55 -21.01 16.74
CA LYS A 18 2.92 -22.40 16.42
C LYS A 18 1.81 -23.22 15.77
N GLY A 19 0.61 -22.66 15.61
CA GLY A 19 -0.57 -23.32 15.02
C GLY A 19 -1.13 -22.63 13.77
N GLY A 20 -0.44 -21.63 13.21
CA GLY A 20 -0.87 -20.95 12.00
C GLY A 20 -0.91 -21.92 10.82
N LYS A 21 -2.04 -21.96 10.08
CA LYS A 21 -2.10 -22.67 8.79
C LYS A 21 -1.01 -22.08 7.90
N SER A 22 -0.06 -22.90 7.42
CA SER A 22 0.89 -22.47 6.40
C SER A 22 0.13 -22.02 5.15
N LEU A 23 0.53 -20.90 4.54
CA LEU A 23 -0.05 -20.44 3.30
C LEU A 23 0.08 -21.52 2.22
N ASN A 24 -0.96 -21.66 1.42
CA ASN A 24 -0.90 -22.49 0.22
C ASN A 24 -0.13 -21.74 -0.88
N LEU A 25 1.04 -22.22 -1.21
CA LEU A 25 1.88 -21.68 -2.27
C LEU A 25 1.73 -22.52 -3.55
N THR A 26 1.67 -21.88 -4.70
CA THR A 26 1.80 -22.57 -5.99
C THR A 26 3.23 -23.10 -6.14
N LYS A 27 3.46 -23.98 -7.12
CA LYS A 27 4.79 -24.51 -7.41
C LYS A 27 5.81 -23.39 -7.66
N GLU A 28 5.45 -22.39 -8.45
CA GLU A 28 6.32 -21.25 -8.75
C GLU A 28 6.63 -20.44 -7.50
N GLN A 29 5.62 -20.13 -6.69
CA GLN A 29 5.77 -19.41 -5.43
C GLN A 29 6.66 -20.18 -4.45
N GLN A 30 6.50 -21.50 -4.36
CA GLN A 30 7.35 -22.36 -3.55
C GLN A 30 8.80 -22.35 -4.03
N GLU A 31 9.02 -22.35 -5.34
CA GLU A 31 10.37 -22.26 -5.91
C GLU A 31 11.08 -20.95 -5.58
N ILE A 32 10.35 -19.82 -5.55
CA ILE A 32 10.86 -18.53 -5.05
C ILE A 32 11.18 -18.63 -3.56
N TYR A 33 10.24 -19.14 -2.76
CA TYR A 33 10.37 -19.29 -1.32
C TYR A 33 11.59 -20.15 -0.93
N ASP A 34 11.85 -21.23 -1.68
CA ASP A 34 12.96 -22.17 -1.47
C ASP A 34 14.31 -21.65 -2.00
N GLY A 35 14.33 -20.47 -2.62
CA GLY A 35 15.57 -19.83 -3.08
C GLY A 35 16.06 -20.25 -4.45
N LYS A 36 15.27 -20.97 -5.25
CA LYS A 36 15.67 -21.37 -6.62
C LYS A 36 15.87 -20.17 -7.56
N GLN A 37 15.28 -19.01 -7.21
CA GLN A 37 15.45 -17.75 -7.95
C GLN A 37 16.38 -16.77 -7.23
N GLY A 38 17.20 -17.25 -6.31
CA GLY A 38 18.19 -16.46 -5.56
C GLY A 38 17.76 -16.16 -4.10
N ALA A 39 18.78 -16.00 -3.26
CA ALA A 39 18.58 -15.87 -1.82
C ALA A 39 17.83 -14.57 -1.42
N THR A 40 18.09 -13.46 -2.11
CA THR A 40 17.44 -12.18 -1.84
C THR A 40 15.94 -12.27 -2.11
N LEU A 41 15.55 -12.84 -3.26
CA LEU A 41 14.14 -12.99 -3.60
C LEU A 41 13.43 -13.99 -2.66
N ALA A 42 14.12 -15.05 -2.24
CA ALA A 42 13.61 -15.98 -1.24
C ALA A 42 13.30 -15.29 0.09
N LYS A 43 14.22 -14.47 0.59
CA LYS A 43 14.05 -13.70 1.83
C LYS A 43 12.83 -12.76 1.75
N VAL A 44 12.63 -12.10 0.60
CA VAL A 44 11.48 -11.26 0.36
C VAL A 44 10.18 -12.08 0.37
N MET A 45 10.13 -13.18 -0.38
CA MET A 45 8.97 -14.07 -0.42
C MET A 45 8.63 -14.65 0.95
N GLN A 46 9.63 -15.12 1.71
CA GLN A 46 9.47 -15.62 3.08
C GLN A 46 8.92 -14.54 4.01
N THR A 47 9.33 -13.29 3.84
CA THR A 47 8.80 -12.16 4.63
C THR A 47 7.33 -11.90 4.32
N LEU A 48 6.95 -11.90 3.03
CA LEU A 48 5.55 -11.73 2.61
C LEU A 48 4.67 -12.89 3.08
N VAL A 49 5.16 -14.12 3.03
CA VAL A 49 4.43 -15.29 3.55
C VAL A 49 4.17 -15.14 5.05
N ARG A 50 5.19 -14.82 5.84
CA ARG A 50 5.03 -14.59 7.29
C ARG A 50 4.08 -13.43 7.59
N TYR A 51 4.18 -12.36 6.81
CA TYR A 51 3.25 -11.24 6.92
C TYR A 51 1.80 -11.70 6.63
N GLY A 52 1.61 -12.47 5.57
CA GLY A 52 0.30 -13.04 5.24
C GLY A 52 -0.25 -13.96 6.34
N GLU A 53 0.56 -14.83 6.92
CA GLU A 53 0.19 -15.71 8.04
C GLU A 53 -0.31 -14.91 9.26
N LEU A 54 0.33 -13.78 9.59
CA LEU A 54 -0.09 -12.90 10.68
C LEU A 54 -1.49 -12.30 10.47
N PHE A 55 -1.88 -12.09 9.22
CA PHE A 55 -3.19 -11.53 8.84
C PHE A 55 -4.20 -12.60 8.39
N GLY A 56 -3.86 -13.89 8.55
CA GLY A 56 -4.75 -14.99 8.21
C GLY A 56 -4.94 -15.21 6.71
N ALA A 57 -3.95 -14.84 5.90
CA ALA A 57 -3.98 -15.14 4.47
C ALA A 57 -4.02 -16.65 4.23
N ASP A 58 -4.70 -17.08 3.18
CA ASP A 58 -4.81 -18.49 2.80
C ASP A 58 -3.88 -18.86 1.63
N GLY A 59 -3.24 -17.89 1.02
CA GLY A 59 -2.31 -18.06 -0.08
C GLY A 59 -1.74 -16.73 -0.56
N MET A 60 -1.05 -16.78 -1.70
CA MET A 60 -0.52 -15.62 -2.40
C MET A 60 -1.24 -15.43 -3.72
N VAL A 61 -1.56 -14.20 -4.10
CA VAL A 61 -2.17 -13.86 -5.39
C VAL A 61 -1.25 -12.98 -6.20
N PRO A 62 -1.26 -13.09 -7.54
CA PRO A 62 -0.45 -12.23 -8.40
C PRO A 62 -0.91 -10.77 -8.33
N VAL A 63 0.03 -9.84 -8.37
CA VAL A 63 -0.24 -8.44 -8.65
C VAL A 63 -0.59 -8.32 -10.14
N THR A 64 -1.76 -7.78 -10.45
CA THR A 64 -2.29 -7.75 -11.83
C THR A 64 -2.35 -6.34 -12.40
N SER A 65 -2.16 -5.31 -11.58
CA SER A 65 -2.11 -3.91 -12.03
C SER A 65 -0.94 -3.65 -12.97
N LYS A 66 -1.14 -2.74 -13.92
CA LYS A 66 -0.10 -2.31 -14.84
C LYS A 66 1.06 -1.62 -14.11
N TYR A 67 0.75 -0.83 -13.10
CA TYR A 67 1.70 -0.10 -12.27
C TYR A 67 1.36 -0.27 -10.78
N ASN A 68 2.38 -0.11 -9.94
CA ASN A 68 2.21 -0.05 -8.50
C ASN A 68 2.34 1.40 -7.99
N HIS A 69 2.05 1.60 -6.71
CA HIS A 69 2.22 2.89 -6.04
C HIS A 69 2.76 2.69 -4.63
N LEU A 70 3.88 3.32 -4.33
CA LEU A 70 4.63 3.08 -3.10
C LEU A 70 4.73 4.34 -2.25
N VAL A 71 4.31 4.26 -0.99
CA VAL A 71 4.69 5.24 0.04
C VAL A 71 6.15 5.01 0.38
N THR A 72 6.92 6.06 0.26
CA THR A 72 8.35 5.99 0.44
C THR A 72 8.79 6.78 1.66
N SER A 73 9.92 6.41 2.22
CA SER A 73 10.47 7.05 3.42
C SER A 73 11.36 8.25 3.12
N PHE A 74 11.53 8.61 1.88
CA PHE A 74 12.22 9.81 1.39
C PHE A 74 13.55 10.16 2.06
N GLY A 75 14.39 9.16 2.28
CA GLY A 75 15.75 9.41 2.77
C GLY A 75 15.86 9.70 4.26
N LEU A 76 14.89 9.26 5.07
CA LEU A 76 15.00 9.33 6.53
C LEU A 76 16.09 8.39 7.04
N LYS A 77 17.08 8.91 7.76
CA LYS A 77 18.17 8.11 8.35
C LYS A 77 17.70 6.94 9.21
N ALA A 78 16.57 7.09 9.89
CA ALA A 78 15.99 6.05 10.74
C ALA A 78 15.60 4.78 9.98
N LEU A 79 15.48 4.85 8.64
CA LEU A 79 15.06 3.75 7.79
C LEU A 79 16.22 3.10 7.02
N ALA A 80 17.43 3.20 7.55
CA ALA A 80 18.62 2.55 6.99
C ALA A 80 18.41 1.07 6.59
N PRO A 81 17.70 0.22 7.36
CA PRO A 81 17.43 -1.16 6.94
C PRO A 81 16.61 -1.30 5.67
N VAL A 82 15.75 -0.31 5.35
CA VAL A 82 14.97 -0.29 4.10
C VAL A 82 15.89 -0.03 2.92
N TYR A 83 16.79 0.95 3.02
CA TYR A 83 17.77 1.27 1.97
C TYR A 83 18.74 0.12 1.73
N GLU A 84 19.13 -0.57 2.79
CA GLU A 84 19.98 -1.76 2.70
C GLU A 84 19.27 -2.89 1.93
N LEU A 85 17.99 -3.14 2.22
CA LEU A 85 17.19 -4.10 1.44
C LEU A 85 17.09 -3.69 -0.02
N MET A 86 16.86 -2.39 -0.30
CA MET A 86 16.79 -1.90 -1.68
C MET A 86 18.12 -2.12 -2.41
N ASN A 87 19.27 -1.88 -1.76
CA ASN A 87 20.58 -2.19 -2.32
C ASN A 87 20.73 -3.68 -2.64
N GLN A 88 20.38 -4.56 -1.69
CA GLN A 88 20.44 -6.01 -1.91
C GLN A 88 19.56 -6.47 -3.08
N LEU A 89 18.40 -5.87 -3.26
CA LEU A 89 17.52 -6.12 -4.40
C LEU A 89 18.19 -5.68 -5.71
N ILE A 90 18.72 -4.47 -5.76
CA ILE A 90 19.41 -3.91 -6.93
C ILE A 90 20.63 -4.75 -7.31
N GLU A 91 21.50 -5.05 -6.35
CA GLU A 91 22.74 -5.82 -6.54
C GLU A 91 22.46 -7.25 -7.02
N SER A 92 21.34 -7.83 -6.57
CA SER A 92 20.91 -9.16 -7.03
C SER A 92 20.11 -9.15 -8.32
N GLY A 93 19.90 -7.98 -8.94
CA GLY A 93 19.13 -7.83 -10.18
C GLY A 93 17.62 -7.99 -10.02
N ASN A 94 17.12 -7.98 -8.78
CA ASN A 94 15.69 -8.12 -8.48
C ASN A 94 15.04 -6.72 -8.43
N VAL A 95 14.45 -6.31 -9.52
CA VAL A 95 13.71 -5.05 -9.63
C VAL A 95 12.19 -5.29 -9.56
N SER A 96 11.42 -4.23 -9.42
CA SER A 96 9.95 -4.34 -9.46
C SER A 96 9.48 -4.92 -10.79
N LYS A 97 8.55 -5.86 -10.75
CA LYS A 97 7.98 -6.49 -11.95
C LYS A 97 7.10 -5.53 -12.73
N GLN A 98 6.38 -4.66 -12.04
CA GLN A 98 5.65 -3.54 -12.61
C GLN A 98 6.39 -2.24 -12.28
N LYS A 99 6.43 -1.27 -13.18
CA LYS A 99 6.84 0.09 -12.82
C LYS A 99 5.91 0.63 -11.73
N PHE A 100 6.38 1.62 -10.98
CA PHE A 100 5.60 2.20 -9.89
C PHE A 100 5.73 3.72 -9.85
N SER A 101 4.71 4.38 -9.31
CA SER A 101 4.75 5.76 -8.84
C SER A 101 5.01 5.79 -7.34
N ALA A 102 5.35 6.95 -6.82
CA ALA A 102 5.63 7.15 -5.40
C ALA A 102 5.02 8.47 -4.91
N ASP A 103 4.92 8.64 -3.59
CA ASP A 103 4.50 9.89 -2.98
C ASP A 103 5.34 11.09 -3.41
N PRO A 104 4.80 12.32 -3.29
CA PRO A 104 5.55 13.54 -3.54
C PRO A 104 6.83 13.62 -2.72
N ARG A 105 7.86 14.19 -3.31
CA ARG A 105 9.17 14.38 -2.65
C ARG A 105 9.09 15.45 -1.58
N PRO A 106 9.66 15.23 -0.38
CA PRO A 106 9.74 16.27 0.65
C PRO A 106 10.58 17.47 0.23
N LEU A 107 11.65 17.23 -0.54
CA LEU A 107 12.51 18.25 -1.14
C LEU A 107 12.27 18.27 -2.65
N ASP A 108 11.17 18.89 -3.06
CA ASP A 108 10.89 19.05 -4.49
C ASP A 108 11.67 20.26 -5.03
N PRO A 109 12.49 20.08 -6.08
CA PRO A 109 13.28 21.16 -6.66
C PRO A 109 12.44 22.28 -7.29
N ASN A 110 11.15 22.01 -7.57
CA ASN A 110 10.22 22.98 -8.14
C ASN A 110 9.46 23.79 -7.08
N VAL A 111 9.60 23.43 -5.79
CA VAL A 111 8.94 24.13 -4.68
C VAL A 111 9.94 25.02 -3.98
N PRO A 112 9.73 26.36 -3.97
CA PRO A 112 10.61 27.28 -3.25
C PRO A 112 10.64 26.99 -1.76
N SER A 113 11.83 26.95 -1.17
CA SER A 113 12.04 26.79 0.26
C SER A 113 12.93 27.91 0.81
N SER A 114 12.82 28.18 2.11
CA SER A 114 13.72 29.13 2.76
C SER A 114 15.09 28.49 3.01
N PHE A 115 16.15 29.31 3.07
CA PHE A 115 17.50 28.83 3.37
C PHE A 115 17.57 27.98 4.66
N LEU A 116 16.83 28.36 5.69
CA LEU A 116 16.80 27.61 6.97
C LEU A 116 16.10 26.26 6.83
N GLN A 117 15.00 26.21 6.09
CA GLN A 117 14.31 24.94 5.80
C GLN A 117 15.22 24.02 5.00
N ASP A 118 15.84 24.51 3.95
CA ASP A 118 16.79 23.74 3.14
C ASP A 118 17.93 23.18 3.99
N PHE A 119 18.52 24.01 4.83
CA PHE A 119 19.62 23.57 5.68
C PHE A 119 19.19 22.43 6.63
N VAL A 120 18.05 22.57 7.30
CA VAL A 120 17.56 21.55 8.25
C VAL A 120 17.15 20.30 7.52
N PHE A 121 16.37 20.42 6.45
CA PHE A 121 15.82 19.26 5.76
C PHE A 121 16.90 18.49 4.99
N LYS A 122 17.75 19.15 4.24
CA LYS A 122 18.82 18.49 3.46
C LYS A 122 19.89 17.84 4.33
N ASN A 123 20.24 18.46 5.47
CA ASN A 123 21.35 17.95 6.28
C ASN A 123 20.90 16.97 7.40
N PHE A 124 19.67 17.10 7.89
CA PHE A 124 19.23 16.32 9.06
C PHE A 124 18.07 15.37 8.75
N MET A 125 16.97 15.86 8.19
CA MET A 125 15.78 15.05 8.03
C MET A 125 15.84 14.15 6.79
N TYR A 126 16.09 14.72 5.63
CA TYR A 126 16.03 14.03 4.33
C TYR A 126 17.39 13.93 3.65
N SER A 127 18.45 13.83 4.44
CA SER A 127 19.83 13.82 3.94
C SER A 127 20.17 12.65 3.01
N LYS A 128 19.29 11.67 2.89
CA LYS A 128 19.43 10.50 2.02
C LYS A 128 18.45 10.49 0.84
N GLN A 129 17.72 11.60 0.60
CA GLN A 129 16.72 11.63 -0.46
C GLN A 129 17.33 11.35 -1.84
N ASP A 130 18.43 11.99 -2.18
CA ASP A 130 19.08 11.81 -3.49
C ASP A 130 19.56 10.36 -3.72
N ASP A 131 20.11 9.74 -2.69
CA ASP A 131 20.54 8.32 -2.77
C ASP A 131 19.32 7.41 -2.92
N TYR A 132 18.26 7.72 -2.22
CA TYR A 132 17.01 6.97 -2.26
C TYR A 132 16.31 7.09 -3.62
N GLU A 133 16.24 8.28 -4.22
CA GLU A 133 15.68 8.48 -5.56
C GLU A 133 16.45 7.70 -6.62
N LYS A 134 17.78 7.58 -6.50
CA LYS A 134 18.59 6.71 -7.36
C LYS A 134 18.22 5.24 -7.20
N GLN A 135 17.99 4.79 -5.96
CA GLN A 135 17.54 3.41 -5.72
C GLN A 135 16.15 3.16 -6.32
N LEU A 136 15.20 4.10 -6.17
CA LEU A 136 13.87 4.00 -6.79
C LEU A 136 13.97 3.91 -8.32
N THR A 137 14.85 4.71 -8.93
CA THR A 137 15.10 4.67 -10.37
C THR A 137 15.61 3.29 -10.81
N GLN A 138 16.54 2.72 -10.08
CA GLN A 138 17.08 1.39 -10.37
C GLN A 138 16.06 0.27 -10.13
N LEU A 139 15.12 0.45 -9.19
CA LEU A 139 14.06 -0.51 -8.88
C LEU A 139 12.86 -0.41 -9.83
N GLY A 140 12.76 0.62 -10.66
CA GLY A 140 11.73 0.71 -11.70
C GLY A 140 10.64 1.74 -11.49
N ILE A 141 10.94 2.88 -10.82
CA ILE A 141 10.01 4.01 -10.78
C ILE A 141 9.67 4.51 -12.18
N MET A 142 8.46 5.05 -12.36
CA MET A 142 8.01 5.62 -13.62
C MET A 142 8.89 6.83 -14.01
N GLU A 143 9.08 7.04 -15.30
CA GLU A 143 9.93 8.14 -15.81
C GLU A 143 9.24 9.50 -15.72
N LYS A 144 7.91 9.52 -15.85
CA LYS A 144 7.10 10.73 -15.87
C LYS A 144 6.00 10.65 -14.81
N ASP A 145 5.68 11.79 -14.20
CA ASP A 145 4.62 11.95 -13.20
C ASP A 145 4.68 10.92 -12.04
N ALA A 146 5.91 10.47 -11.75
CA ALA A 146 6.16 9.38 -10.82
C ALA A 146 5.90 9.77 -9.36
N TYR A 147 6.07 11.04 -8.99
CA TYR A 147 5.95 11.52 -7.62
C TYR A 147 4.64 12.26 -7.41
N THR A 148 3.62 11.55 -6.96
CA THR A 148 2.27 12.07 -6.80
C THR A 148 1.49 11.27 -5.76
N CYS A 149 0.60 11.89 -5.00
CA CYS A 149 -0.36 11.19 -4.15
C CYS A 149 -1.70 10.87 -4.86
N THR A 150 -1.88 11.37 -6.07
CA THR A 150 -3.09 11.13 -6.90
C THR A 150 -2.77 10.23 -8.09
N CYS A 151 -2.02 9.15 -7.84
CA CYS A 151 -1.51 8.24 -8.87
C CYS A 151 -2.62 7.64 -9.77
N TYR A 152 -3.84 7.55 -9.27
CA TYR A 152 -5.03 7.01 -9.92
C TYR A 152 -5.69 7.96 -10.91
N MET A 153 -5.20 9.18 -11.05
CA MET A 153 -5.72 10.13 -12.03
C MET A 153 -5.25 9.75 -13.44
N ASP A 154 -6.11 9.94 -14.43
CA ASP A 154 -5.85 9.55 -15.82
C ASP A 154 -4.60 10.21 -16.41
N GLU A 155 -4.28 11.44 -15.99
CA GLU A 155 -3.09 12.18 -16.42
C GLU A 155 -1.78 11.50 -15.98
N VAL A 156 -1.81 10.78 -14.87
CA VAL A 156 -0.66 10.01 -14.35
C VAL A 156 -0.53 8.68 -15.08
N GLY A 157 -1.65 8.12 -15.52
CA GLY A 157 -1.70 6.85 -16.27
C GLY A 157 -1.51 5.60 -15.41
N ASN A 158 -1.74 5.71 -14.10
CA ASN A 158 -1.73 4.60 -13.16
C ASN A 158 -3.14 4.33 -12.58
N THR A 159 -4.17 4.43 -13.42
CA THR A 159 -5.54 4.11 -13.05
C THR A 159 -5.77 2.60 -13.20
N PRO A 160 -6.03 1.85 -12.12
CA PRO A 160 -6.28 0.42 -12.20
C PRO A 160 -7.71 0.14 -12.69
N ALA A 161 -7.90 -1.01 -13.34
CA ALA A 161 -9.21 -1.51 -13.69
C ALA A 161 -9.92 -2.18 -12.49
N MET A 162 -11.24 -2.29 -12.58
CA MET A 162 -12.06 -3.01 -11.60
C MET A 162 -11.56 -4.46 -11.45
N GLY A 163 -11.40 -4.91 -10.22
CA GLY A 163 -10.97 -6.26 -9.88
C GLY A 163 -9.46 -6.50 -9.94
N GLU A 164 -8.66 -5.58 -10.46
CA GLU A 164 -7.21 -5.71 -10.44
C GLU A 164 -6.66 -5.76 -9.01
N VAL A 165 -5.66 -6.62 -8.82
CA VAL A 165 -4.94 -6.76 -7.54
C VAL A 165 -3.72 -5.84 -7.56
N LEU A 166 -3.67 -4.96 -6.56
CA LEU A 166 -2.65 -3.93 -6.44
C LEU A 166 -1.66 -4.23 -5.31
N SER A 167 -0.43 -3.76 -5.47
CA SER A 167 0.55 -3.60 -4.41
C SER A 167 0.79 -2.11 -4.17
N TRP A 168 -0.16 -1.48 -3.49
CA TRP A 168 -0.18 -0.04 -3.21
C TRP A 168 -0.20 0.23 -1.72
N SER A 169 0.49 1.26 -1.28
CA SER A 169 0.67 1.56 0.14
C SER A 169 0.15 2.92 0.61
N GLU A 170 -0.08 3.87 -0.29
CA GLU A 170 -0.59 5.19 0.06
C GLU A 170 -2.08 5.11 0.45
N SER A 171 -2.45 5.70 1.60
CA SER A 171 -3.77 5.47 2.20
C SER A 171 -4.92 6.05 1.39
N SER A 172 -4.79 7.25 0.84
CA SER A 172 -5.83 7.89 0.04
C SER A 172 -6.00 7.18 -1.31
N ALA A 173 -4.90 6.78 -1.94
CA ALA A 173 -4.91 6.04 -3.19
C ALA A 173 -5.55 4.65 -3.03
N VAL A 174 -5.24 3.94 -1.93
CA VAL A 174 -5.86 2.64 -1.61
C VAL A 174 -7.36 2.76 -1.38
N VAL A 175 -7.81 3.81 -0.68
CA VAL A 175 -9.25 4.07 -0.48
C VAL A 175 -9.93 4.33 -1.81
N TYR A 176 -9.37 5.19 -2.65
CA TYR A 176 -9.93 5.50 -3.97
C TYR A 176 -9.98 4.25 -4.86
N ALA A 177 -8.89 3.48 -4.92
CA ALA A 177 -8.82 2.26 -5.72
C ALA A 177 -9.89 1.23 -5.31
N ASN A 178 -10.12 1.04 -4.01
CA ASN A 178 -11.10 0.07 -3.52
C ASN A 178 -12.55 0.55 -3.66
N SER A 179 -12.83 1.83 -3.33
CA SER A 179 -14.20 2.34 -3.19
C SER A 179 -14.75 3.02 -4.44
N VAL A 180 -13.89 3.55 -5.30
CA VAL A 180 -14.31 4.23 -6.54
C VAL A 180 -14.03 3.36 -7.76
N LEU A 181 -12.81 2.83 -7.88
CA LEU A 181 -12.39 2.07 -9.05
C LEU A 181 -12.72 0.56 -8.96
N GLY A 182 -13.12 0.06 -7.78
CA GLY A 182 -13.42 -1.34 -7.60
C GLY A 182 -12.21 -2.29 -7.70
N ALA A 183 -11.00 -1.76 -7.66
CA ALA A 183 -9.78 -2.55 -7.58
C ALA A 183 -9.61 -3.19 -6.20
N ARG A 184 -8.67 -4.08 -6.03
CA ARG A 184 -8.44 -4.84 -4.79
C ARG A 184 -7.08 -4.53 -4.21
N CYS A 185 -7.04 -3.87 -3.07
CA CYS A 185 -5.82 -3.49 -2.40
C CYS A 185 -5.97 -3.48 -0.88
N ASN A 186 -5.03 -4.08 -0.18
CA ASN A 186 -4.86 -3.83 1.26
C ASN A 186 -3.99 -2.60 1.47
N ARG A 187 -4.20 -1.90 2.58
CA ARG A 187 -3.33 -0.81 3.02
C ARG A 187 -2.16 -1.40 3.82
N ASN A 188 -1.09 -1.73 3.14
CA ASN A 188 0.14 -2.23 3.75
C ASN A 188 1.14 -1.08 4.02
N SER A 189 2.32 -1.41 4.53
CA SER A 189 3.44 -0.47 4.57
C SER A 189 4.16 -0.42 3.23
N GLY A 190 4.81 0.71 2.92
CA GLY A 190 5.55 0.87 1.67
C GLY A 190 6.58 -0.21 1.39
N ILE A 191 7.22 -0.74 2.45
CA ILE A 191 8.20 -1.83 2.29
C ILE A 191 7.54 -3.17 1.93
N ILE A 192 6.36 -3.45 2.46
CA ILE A 192 5.60 -4.67 2.11
C ILE A 192 5.15 -4.62 0.66
N ASP A 193 4.68 -3.45 0.20
CA ASP A 193 4.25 -3.31 -1.18
C ASP A 193 5.42 -3.21 -2.17
N LEU A 194 6.57 -2.69 -1.76
CA LEU A 194 7.80 -2.83 -2.54
C LEU A 194 8.19 -4.31 -2.69
N MET A 195 8.16 -5.08 -1.61
CA MET A 195 8.40 -6.52 -1.64
C MET A 195 7.40 -7.24 -2.57
N GLY A 196 6.11 -6.90 -2.47
CA GLY A 196 5.06 -7.42 -3.34
C GLY A 196 5.30 -7.10 -4.81
N SER A 197 5.72 -5.87 -5.10
CA SER A 197 6.06 -5.40 -6.45
C SER A 197 7.24 -6.17 -7.05
N VAL A 198 8.27 -6.45 -6.25
CA VAL A 198 9.47 -7.18 -6.70
C VAL A 198 9.16 -8.67 -6.93
N VAL A 199 8.45 -9.32 -6.00
CA VAL A 199 8.08 -10.73 -6.13
C VAL A 199 6.95 -10.91 -7.16
N GLY A 200 6.07 -9.92 -7.32
CA GLY A 200 4.89 -9.98 -8.18
C GLY A 200 3.70 -10.70 -7.55
N TYR A 201 3.74 -10.91 -6.23
CA TYR A 201 2.68 -11.57 -5.47
C TYR A 201 2.43 -10.83 -4.14
N VAL A 202 1.18 -10.82 -3.69
CA VAL A 202 0.76 -10.29 -2.39
C VAL A 202 -0.06 -11.33 -1.63
N PRO A 203 -0.02 -11.34 -0.27
CA PRO A 203 -0.78 -12.27 0.53
C PRO A 203 -2.29 -12.01 0.41
N ARG A 204 -3.08 -13.06 0.21
CA ARG A 204 -4.53 -12.99 0.01
C ARG A 204 -5.28 -12.94 1.34
N PHE A 205 -5.56 -11.75 1.81
CA PHE A 205 -6.40 -11.48 2.99
C PHE A 205 -7.13 -10.15 2.84
N GLY A 206 -8.01 -9.81 3.79
CA GLY A 206 -8.67 -8.51 3.89
C GLY A 206 -9.37 -8.12 2.60
N LEU A 207 -9.11 -6.91 2.09
CA LEU A 207 -9.77 -6.35 0.90
C LEU A 207 -9.41 -7.03 -0.42
N LEU A 208 -8.46 -7.98 -0.43
CA LEU A 208 -8.19 -8.84 -1.58
C LEU A 208 -9.19 -10.00 -1.70
N THR A 209 -10.03 -10.23 -0.69
CA THR A 209 -11.04 -11.30 -0.65
C THR A 209 -12.44 -10.73 -0.74
N ASP A 210 -13.37 -11.50 -1.29
CA ASP A 210 -14.78 -11.09 -1.34
C ASP A 210 -15.37 -10.98 0.08
N GLU A 211 -14.94 -11.85 1.00
CA GLU A 211 -15.38 -11.81 2.40
C GLU A 211 -14.93 -10.51 3.09
N GLY A 212 -13.67 -10.12 2.91
CA GLY A 212 -13.12 -8.89 3.50
C GLY A 212 -13.70 -7.60 2.91
N ARG A 213 -14.36 -7.68 1.76
CA ARG A 213 -15.03 -6.54 1.11
C ARG A 213 -16.52 -6.43 1.48
N LYS A 214 -17.09 -7.39 2.21
CA LYS A 214 -18.48 -7.30 2.66
C LYS A 214 -18.66 -6.13 3.60
N ALA A 215 -19.69 -5.33 3.34
CA ALA A 215 -20.05 -4.22 4.22
C ALA A 215 -20.47 -4.74 5.59
N THR A 216 -19.87 -4.22 6.62
CA THR A 216 -20.19 -4.49 8.03
C THR A 216 -21.02 -3.36 8.66
N TRP A 217 -21.15 -2.24 7.96
CA TRP A 217 -21.95 -1.08 8.34
C TRP A 217 -22.88 -0.66 7.21
N ILE A 218 -24.09 -0.20 7.57
CA ILE A 218 -24.97 0.56 6.68
C ILE A 218 -25.04 1.97 7.24
N VAL A 219 -24.51 2.93 6.48
CA VAL A 219 -24.49 4.35 6.86
C VAL A 219 -25.53 5.08 6.02
N LYS A 220 -26.65 5.46 6.63
CA LYS A 220 -27.73 6.17 5.97
C LYS A 220 -27.56 7.68 6.10
N ILE A 221 -27.49 8.38 4.96
CA ILE A 221 -27.35 9.84 4.92
C ILE A 221 -28.73 10.48 4.78
N GLU A 222 -29.20 11.08 5.87
CA GLU A 222 -30.52 11.74 5.97
C GLU A 222 -30.38 13.26 6.09
N THR A 223 -29.72 13.89 5.11
CA THR A 223 -29.56 15.34 5.08
C THR A 223 -30.51 15.99 4.08
N THR A 224 -30.93 17.21 4.36
CA THR A 224 -31.79 18.01 3.45
C THR A 224 -30.96 18.86 2.48
N LYS A 225 -29.67 19.04 2.74
CA LYS A 225 -28.70 19.76 1.91
C LYS A 225 -27.55 18.85 1.54
N LYS A 226 -26.88 19.12 0.41
CA LYS A 226 -25.66 18.41 0.02
C LYS A 226 -24.61 18.54 1.14
N PRO A 227 -24.15 17.45 1.73
CA PRO A 227 -23.13 17.52 2.78
C PRO A 227 -21.77 17.89 2.19
N GLU A 228 -20.94 18.56 3.00
CA GLU A 228 -19.55 18.78 2.67
C GLU A 228 -18.78 17.46 2.72
N ALA A 229 -18.07 17.12 1.64
CA ALA A 229 -17.46 15.81 1.47
C ALA A 229 -16.43 15.47 2.57
N GLN A 230 -15.57 16.43 2.94
CA GLN A 230 -14.55 16.22 3.97
C GLN A 230 -15.15 16.01 5.35
N LEU A 231 -16.20 16.78 5.69
CA LEU A 231 -16.88 16.66 6.99
C LEU A 231 -17.64 15.34 7.09
N LEU A 232 -18.34 14.95 6.01
CA LEU A 232 -19.06 13.69 5.97
C LEU A 232 -18.09 12.51 6.06
N GLY A 233 -17.03 12.51 5.25
CA GLY A 233 -15.99 11.47 5.26
C GLY A 233 -15.33 11.33 6.63
N SER A 234 -14.98 12.44 7.28
CA SER A 234 -14.43 12.45 8.64
C SER A 234 -15.40 11.87 9.66
N ALA A 235 -16.68 12.27 9.60
CA ALA A 235 -17.70 11.78 10.53
C ALA A 235 -17.94 10.26 10.38
N ILE A 236 -17.99 9.77 9.15
CA ILE A 236 -18.11 8.33 8.85
C ILE A 236 -16.85 7.60 9.31
N GLY A 237 -15.67 8.06 8.93
CA GLY A 237 -14.40 7.43 9.26
C GLY A 237 -14.16 7.29 10.76
N MET A 238 -14.51 8.29 11.56
CA MET A 238 -14.43 8.21 13.03
C MET A 238 -15.35 7.14 13.63
N LYS A 239 -16.44 6.78 12.96
CA LYS A 239 -17.39 5.76 13.43
C LYS A 239 -17.05 4.37 12.93
N VAL A 240 -16.76 4.26 11.64
CA VAL A 240 -16.52 3.00 10.94
C VAL A 240 -15.12 2.50 11.18
N MET A 241 -14.15 3.40 11.30
CA MET A 241 -12.72 3.11 11.49
C MET A 241 -12.14 2.20 10.40
N ALA A 242 -11.84 0.94 10.70
CA ALA A 242 -11.21 -0.02 9.80
C ALA A 242 -12.22 -0.94 9.08
N ASP A 243 -13.49 -0.82 9.38
CA ASP A 243 -14.55 -1.65 8.79
C ASP A 243 -14.95 -1.11 7.39
N VAL A 244 -15.77 -1.88 6.69
CA VAL A 244 -16.26 -1.53 5.34
C VAL A 244 -17.71 -1.01 5.46
N PRO A 245 -17.96 0.28 5.12
CA PRO A 245 -19.31 0.84 5.11
C PRO A 245 -19.98 0.68 3.74
N CYS A 246 -21.28 0.39 3.76
CA CYS A 246 -22.18 0.67 2.66
C CYS A 246 -22.89 2.00 2.94
N ILE A 247 -22.67 3.00 2.09
CA ILE A 247 -23.23 4.35 2.25
C ILE A 247 -24.44 4.47 1.35
N VAL A 248 -25.60 4.80 1.92
CA VAL A 248 -26.87 4.98 1.20
C VAL A 248 -27.41 6.39 1.39
N GLY A 249 -28.07 6.92 0.35
CA GLY A 249 -28.70 8.24 0.38
C GLY A 249 -27.81 9.39 -0.06
N LEU A 250 -26.68 9.10 -0.71
CA LEU A 250 -25.86 10.09 -1.42
C LEU A 250 -26.24 10.23 -2.89
N ASP A 251 -26.91 9.27 -3.47
CA ASP A 251 -27.29 9.18 -4.91
C ASP A 251 -27.92 10.47 -5.42
N LYS A 252 -28.79 11.06 -4.63
CA LYS A 252 -29.46 12.35 -4.93
C LYS A 252 -28.50 13.54 -5.09
N TRP A 253 -27.26 13.40 -4.64
CA TRP A 253 -26.25 14.46 -4.65
C TRP A 253 -25.13 14.23 -5.68
N LEU A 254 -25.03 13.01 -6.19
CA LEU A 254 -23.93 12.55 -7.05
C LEU A 254 -24.32 12.43 -8.52
N GLY A 255 -25.59 12.75 -8.84
CA GLY A 255 -26.04 12.91 -10.24
C GLY A 255 -26.01 11.65 -11.10
N GLY A 256 -26.03 10.46 -10.49
CA GLY A 256 -25.99 9.19 -11.21
C GLY A 256 -24.59 8.72 -11.64
N GLU A 257 -23.55 9.41 -11.21
CA GLU A 257 -22.14 9.03 -11.52
C GLU A 257 -21.60 7.85 -10.69
N LEU A 258 -22.44 7.16 -9.94
CA LEU A 258 -22.09 5.99 -9.13
C LEU A 258 -22.79 4.71 -9.61
N ASP A 259 -23.34 4.70 -10.79
CA ASP A 259 -24.11 3.55 -11.30
C ASP A 259 -23.27 2.53 -12.09
N ASP A 260 -21.92 2.58 -11.97
CA ASP A 260 -21.04 1.58 -12.60
C ASP A 260 -20.23 0.79 -11.56
#